data_651933757e7c1ffbaa35bf74ca474b20
#
_entry.id   651933757e7c1ffbaa35bf74ca474b20
#
_cell.length_a   1.000
_cell.length_b   1.000
_cell.length_c   1.000
_cell.angle_alpha   90.00
_cell.angle_beta   90.00
_cell.angle_gamma   90.00
#
_symmetry.space_group_name_H-M   'P 1'
#
loop_
_entity.id
_entity.type
_entity.pdbx_description
1 polymer ?
#
loop_
_entity_poly.entity_id
_entity_poly.type
_entity_poly.pdbx_seq_one_letter_code
_entity_poly.pdbx_strand_id
1 'polypeptide(L)'
;MTDSERDKLDKLDILAKRQDAVISIGIGGSYLGNQALFDIFCGSYWNHFSSEERKGYPLIYFVGQNADSASITDLIKQLRRNFYQKKRKLKVLLLLISKSGSTMEPMLAFQILSRNLIDFCELSVVAITNQNKGQIHELAEKNQWTCFNMPEGIGGRFSIFSQVGLVFSKFIGLDIKKFLSGAKMVEESCWSEKWSENPALAMAAIKFIAMKEYGVSAEVIMPYGDKFRAVGWWYAQLLGESLGKKLDIHGNIVHNGRIPVSCVGTTDMHSLTQEHQQGRKNKLLQFISAQEQNKDMDVVCEESGKQGVIKLSKVLSAALHANEKALADDGRMSCHVSMRTVTPFHVGALMYFFFLSTAYEGAMAGINSYDQPGVEDYKKILHSYLSECIEKV
;
A
#
# COMPACT_ATOMS: atom_id res chain seq x y z
N MET A 1 3.84 19.67 5.65
CA MET A 1 4.97 19.87 4.72
C MET A 1 5.32 21.34 4.71
N THR A 2 6.56 21.68 4.99
CA THR A 2 7.08 23.07 4.97
C THR A 2 7.26 23.57 3.52
N ASP A 3 7.40 24.88 3.31
CA ASP A 3 7.64 25.43 1.96
C ASP A 3 8.96 24.90 1.38
N SER A 4 10.01 24.77 2.21
CA SER A 4 11.29 24.16 1.81
C SER A 4 11.13 22.70 1.35
N GLU A 5 10.26 21.93 1.99
CA GLU A 5 9.96 20.54 1.56
C GLU A 5 9.14 20.48 0.28
N ARG A 6 8.24 21.46 0.06
CA ARG A 6 7.51 21.59 -1.22
C ARG A 6 8.46 21.87 -2.38
N ASP A 7 9.40 22.81 -2.20
CA ASP A 7 10.42 23.12 -3.20
C ASP A 7 11.30 21.88 -3.52
N LYS A 8 11.69 21.12 -2.48
CA LYS A 8 12.41 19.86 -2.67
C LYS A 8 11.58 18.87 -3.47
N LEU A 9 10.27 18.72 -3.11
CA LEU A 9 9.36 17.80 -3.78
C LEU A 9 9.17 18.15 -5.27
N ASP A 10 9.05 19.43 -5.60
CA ASP A 10 8.86 19.86 -6.99
C ASP A 10 10.10 19.60 -7.86
N LYS A 11 11.31 19.68 -7.29
CA LYS A 11 12.55 19.31 -7.98
C LYS A 11 12.66 17.82 -8.30
N LEU A 12 11.92 16.95 -7.60
CA LEU A 12 11.95 15.50 -7.82
C LEU A 12 11.41 15.09 -9.20
N ASP A 13 10.49 15.83 -9.82
CA ASP A 13 10.01 15.51 -11.18
C ASP A 13 11.14 15.54 -12.20
N ILE A 14 12.05 16.53 -12.09
CA ILE A 14 13.23 16.63 -12.95
C ILE A 14 14.23 15.51 -12.62
N LEU A 15 14.42 15.24 -11.32
CA LEU A 15 15.33 14.18 -10.88
C LEU A 15 14.84 12.81 -11.36
N ALA A 16 13.53 12.53 -11.25
CA ALA A 16 12.91 11.28 -11.69
C ALA A 16 13.23 10.96 -13.15
N LYS A 17 13.01 11.93 -14.05
CA LYS A 17 13.25 11.76 -15.49
C LYS A 17 14.72 11.63 -15.88
N ARG A 18 15.63 11.92 -14.97
CA ARG A 18 17.08 11.74 -15.17
C ARG A 18 17.57 10.35 -14.74
N GLN A 19 16.74 9.55 -14.06
CA GLN A 19 17.09 8.23 -13.58
C GLN A 19 16.75 7.15 -14.61
N ASP A 20 17.58 6.13 -14.70
CA ASP A 20 17.26 4.89 -15.43
C ASP A 20 16.33 4.00 -14.57
N ALA A 21 16.58 3.97 -13.25
CA ALA A 21 15.77 3.23 -12.29
C ALA A 21 15.68 3.93 -10.94
N VAL A 22 14.58 3.70 -10.24
CA VAL A 22 14.39 4.02 -8.82
C VAL A 22 14.12 2.73 -8.07
N ILE A 23 14.85 2.51 -6.99
CA ILE A 23 14.67 1.37 -6.09
C ILE A 23 14.09 1.91 -4.79
N SER A 24 12.82 1.63 -4.54
CA SER A 24 12.14 1.98 -3.29
C SER A 24 12.49 0.93 -2.23
N ILE A 25 13.18 1.35 -1.18
CA ILE A 25 13.68 0.49 -0.10
C ILE A 25 12.86 0.78 1.16
N GLY A 26 12.01 -0.15 1.56
CA GLY A 26 11.11 0.03 2.70
C GLY A 26 10.30 -1.21 3.01
N ILE A 27 9.64 -1.24 4.17
CA ILE A 27 8.81 -2.35 4.64
C ILE A 27 7.52 -1.82 5.27
N GLY A 28 6.47 -2.63 5.30
CA GLY A 28 5.18 -2.28 5.89
C GLY A 28 4.60 -0.99 5.31
N GLY A 29 4.28 -0.01 6.13
CA GLY A 29 3.74 1.28 5.68
C GLY A 29 4.68 2.09 4.78
N SER A 30 5.99 1.84 4.84
CA SER A 30 6.97 2.45 3.92
C SER A 30 6.99 1.80 2.52
N TYR A 31 6.24 0.71 2.33
CA TYR A 31 6.18 -0.06 1.09
C TYR A 31 4.76 -0.21 0.55
N LEU A 32 3.81 -0.70 1.36
CA LEU A 32 2.50 -1.17 0.86
C LEU A 32 1.67 -0.09 0.17
N GLY A 33 1.66 1.13 0.70
CA GLY A 33 0.98 2.25 0.05
C GLY A 33 1.62 2.63 -1.29
N ASN A 34 2.95 2.65 -1.35
CA ASN A 34 3.69 2.95 -2.58
C ASN A 34 3.48 1.86 -3.63
N GLN A 35 3.47 0.58 -3.22
CA GLN A 35 3.15 -0.54 -4.11
C GLN A 35 1.73 -0.41 -4.66
N ALA A 36 0.75 -0.04 -3.83
CA ALA A 36 -0.62 0.16 -4.28
C ALA A 36 -0.73 1.28 -5.33
N LEU A 37 -0.07 2.41 -5.12
CA LEU A 37 -0.03 3.48 -6.12
C LEU A 37 0.66 3.03 -7.41
N PHE A 38 1.76 2.28 -7.30
CA PHE A 38 2.47 1.76 -8.46
C PHE A 38 1.59 0.80 -9.28
N ASP A 39 0.98 -0.20 -8.65
CA ASP A 39 0.13 -1.18 -9.32
C ASP A 39 -1.05 -0.51 -10.04
N ILE A 40 -1.68 0.49 -9.40
CA ILE A 40 -2.84 1.19 -9.97
C ILE A 40 -2.47 2.05 -11.19
N PHE A 41 -1.36 2.81 -11.10
CA PHE A 41 -1.06 3.85 -12.09
C PHE A 41 0.00 3.45 -13.11
N CYS A 42 0.88 2.52 -12.77
CA CYS A 42 1.93 2.02 -13.64
C CYS A 42 1.58 0.65 -14.24
N GLY A 43 0.99 -0.24 -13.42
CA GLY A 43 0.61 -1.60 -13.82
C GLY A 43 1.79 -2.58 -13.84
N SER A 44 1.46 -3.87 -13.98
CA SER A 44 2.41 -4.98 -13.82
C SER A 44 3.56 -5.01 -14.85
N TYR A 45 3.35 -4.39 -16.02
CA TYR A 45 4.33 -4.42 -17.11
C TYR A 45 5.13 -3.12 -17.26
N TRP A 46 5.03 -2.19 -16.30
CA TRP A 46 5.73 -0.91 -16.35
C TRP A 46 7.22 -1.01 -16.71
N ASN A 47 7.94 -1.92 -16.08
CA ASN A 47 9.37 -2.10 -16.29
C ASN A 47 9.74 -2.74 -17.64
N HIS A 48 8.75 -3.23 -18.40
CA HIS A 48 8.93 -3.76 -19.75
C HIS A 48 8.65 -2.73 -20.84
N PHE A 49 8.01 -1.61 -20.50
CA PHE A 49 7.75 -0.53 -21.45
C PHE A 49 9.01 0.25 -21.78
N SER A 50 9.04 0.85 -22.98
CA SER A 50 10.08 1.80 -23.38
C SER A 50 10.04 3.07 -22.52
N SER A 51 11.11 3.84 -22.53
CA SER A 51 11.14 5.14 -21.81
C SER A 51 10.07 6.11 -22.33
N GLU A 52 9.77 6.07 -23.63
CA GLU A 52 8.73 6.90 -24.24
C GLU A 52 7.33 6.52 -23.72
N GLU A 53 6.99 5.24 -23.70
CA GLU A 53 5.73 4.74 -23.14
C GLU A 53 5.58 5.07 -21.66
N ARG A 54 6.67 5.09 -20.90
CA ARG A 54 6.72 5.57 -19.51
C ARG A 54 6.81 7.09 -19.38
N LYS A 55 6.68 7.85 -20.48
CA LYS A 55 6.77 9.32 -20.50
C LYS A 55 8.07 9.86 -19.87
N GLY A 56 9.17 9.14 -20.02
CA GLY A 56 10.48 9.47 -19.46
C GLY A 56 10.66 9.12 -17.97
N TYR A 57 9.67 8.52 -17.30
CA TYR A 57 9.81 8.08 -15.92
C TYR A 57 10.66 6.80 -15.82
N PRO A 58 11.36 6.57 -14.68
CA PRO A 58 12.30 5.48 -14.50
C PRO A 58 11.62 4.10 -14.42
N LEU A 59 12.43 3.05 -14.50
CA LEU A 59 12.07 1.73 -14.01
C LEU A 59 11.88 1.80 -12.49
N ILE A 60 10.90 1.08 -11.95
CA ILE A 60 10.60 1.09 -10.51
C ILE A 60 10.79 -0.32 -9.95
N TYR A 61 11.54 -0.42 -8.88
CA TYR A 61 11.74 -1.66 -8.14
C TYR A 61 11.50 -1.45 -6.66
N PHE A 62 11.05 -2.51 -5.97
CA PHE A 62 10.84 -2.51 -4.53
C PHE A 62 11.72 -3.58 -3.89
N VAL A 63 12.44 -3.21 -2.82
CA VAL A 63 13.25 -4.11 -2.00
C VAL A 63 13.22 -3.70 -0.53
N GLY A 64 13.73 -4.57 0.34
CA GLY A 64 13.77 -4.29 1.78
C GLY A 64 12.45 -4.56 2.49
N GLN A 65 11.49 -5.18 1.81
CA GLN A 65 10.25 -5.68 2.41
C GLN A 65 10.40 -7.10 2.97
N ASN A 66 11.53 -7.74 2.72
CA ASN A 66 11.89 -9.05 3.24
C ASN A 66 13.43 -9.19 3.29
N ALA A 67 13.94 -9.99 4.20
CA ALA A 67 15.35 -10.37 4.29
C ALA A 67 15.66 -11.59 3.38
N ASP A 68 15.16 -11.57 2.15
CA ASP A 68 15.36 -12.62 1.15
C ASP A 68 16.41 -12.21 0.14
N SER A 69 17.48 -13.02 0.04
CA SER A 69 18.60 -12.76 -0.87
C SER A 69 18.24 -12.99 -2.35
N ALA A 70 17.27 -13.85 -2.67
CA ALA A 70 16.93 -14.20 -4.04
C ALA A 70 16.45 -12.97 -4.84
N SER A 71 15.48 -12.24 -4.32
CA SER A 71 14.93 -11.06 -4.98
C SER A 71 15.96 -9.93 -5.20
N ILE A 72 16.81 -9.70 -4.21
CA ILE A 72 17.88 -8.69 -4.30
C ILE A 72 18.94 -9.12 -5.35
N THR A 73 19.31 -10.39 -5.35
CA THR A 73 20.26 -10.95 -6.33
C THR A 73 19.75 -10.83 -7.75
N ASP A 74 18.48 -11.15 -7.98
CA ASP A 74 17.87 -11.07 -9.30
C ASP A 74 17.74 -9.62 -9.78
N LEU A 75 17.44 -8.66 -8.89
CA LEU A 75 17.47 -7.24 -9.22
C LEU A 75 18.88 -6.78 -9.63
N ILE A 76 19.92 -7.16 -8.89
CA ILE A 76 21.32 -6.84 -9.24
C ILE A 76 21.68 -7.41 -10.62
N LYS A 77 21.33 -8.66 -10.91
CA LYS A 77 21.53 -9.28 -12.24
C LYS A 77 20.81 -8.52 -13.34
N GLN A 78 19.53 -8.14 -13.11
CA GLN A 78 18.74 -7.38 -14.07
C GLN A 78 19.35 -6.00 -14.37
N LEU A 79 19.78 -5.28 -13.34
CA LEU A 79 20.44 -3.98 -13.53
C LEU A 79 21.80 -4.12 -14.24
N ARG A 80 22.57 -5.16 -13.93
CA ARG A 80 23.83 -5.45 -14.62
C ARG A 80 23.61 -5.76 -16.11
N ARG A 81 22.55 -6.50 -16.45
CA ARG A 81 22.13 -6.72 -17.83
C ARG A 81 21.79 -5.41 -18.54
N ASN A 82 21.04 -4.53 -17.90
CA ASN A 82 20.69 -3.21 -18.45
C ASN A 82 21.94 -2.35 -18.68
N PHE A 83 22.94 -2.41 -17.78
CA PHE A 83 24.23 -1.74 -17.95
C PHE A 83 24.93 -2.19 -19.23
N TYR A 84 25.05 -3.51 -19.47
CA TYR A 84 25.67 -4.02 -20.69
C TYR A 84 24.92 -3.62 -21.97
N GLN A 85 23.60 -3.60 -21.93
CA GLN A 85 22.78 -3.16 -23.05
C GLN A 85 22.95 -1.67 -23.36
N LYS A 86 23.00 -0.83 -22.34
CA LYS A 86 23.14 0.64 -22.49
C LYS A 86 24.59 1.09 -22.75
N LYS A 87 25.57 0.24 -22.48
CA LYS A 87 27.03 0.55 -22.64
C LYS A 87 27.45 1.82 -21.88
N ARG A 88 26.79 2.16 -20.81
CA ARG A 88 27.12 3.24 -19.88
C ARG A 88 26.63 2.93 -18.48
N LYS A 89 27.22 3.56 -17.45
CA LYS A 89 26.67 3.45 -16.08
C LYS A 89 25.20 3.85 -16.03
N LEU A 90 24.42 3.08 -15.28
CA LEU A 90 22.99 3.37 -15.05
C LEU A 90 22.89 4.44 -13.97
N LYS A 91 22.01 5.41 -14.16
CA LYS A 91 21.64 6.35 -13.10
C LYS A 91 20.54 5.71 -12.26
N VAL A 92 20.89 5.32 -11.03
CA VAL A 92 19.98 4.60 -10.12
C VAL A 92 19.78 5.42 -8.86
N LEU A 93 18.53 5.68 -8.52
CA LEU A 93 18.17 6.35 -7.28
C LEU A 93 17.69 5.30 -6.26
N LEU A 94 18.30 5.31 -5.09
CA LEU A 94 17.86 4.55 -3.93
C LEU A 94 16.93 5.44 -3.08
N LEU A 95 15.64 5.13 -3.04
CA LEU A 95 14.65 5.80 -2.20
C LEU A 95 14.57 5.03 -0.88
N LEU A 96 15.33 5.47 0.12
CA LEU A 96 15.44 4.81 1.42
C LEU A 96 14.41 5.35 2.40
N ILE A 97 13.47 4.49 2.82
CA ILE A 97 12.32 4.89 3.65
C ILE A 97 12.28 4.07 4.94
N SER A 98 12.55 4.72 6.06
CA SER A 98 12.34 4.12 7.39
C SER A 98 12.12 5.20 8.44
N LYS A 99 10.98 5.14 9.14
CA LYS A 99 10.62 6.12 10.17
C LYS A 99 11.63 6.11 11.33
N SER A 100 11.98 4.94 11.87
CA SER A 100 12.94 4.81 12.96
C SER A 100 14.38 5.05 12.53
N GLY A 101 14.66 4.96 11.22
CA GLY A 101 16.02 4.99 10.71
C GLY A 101 16.89 3.77 11.06
N SER A 102 16.31 2.74 11.69
CA SER A 102 17.02 1.56 12.19
C SER A 102 16.32 0.23 11.89
N THR A 103 15.26 0.24 11.05
CA THR A 103 14.60 -1.00 10.64
C THR A 103 15.56 -1.88 9.86
N MET A 104 15.72 -3.12 10.29
CA MET A 104 16.77 -4.03 9.82
C MET A 104 16.70 -4.31 8.32
N GLU A 105 15.55 -4.74 7.83
CA GLU A 105 15.39 -5.21 6.46
C GLU A 105 15.72 -4.12 5.41
N PRO A 106 15.20 -2.88 5.49
CA PRO A 106 15.60 -1.80 4.59
C PRO A 106 17.09 -1.44 4.69
N MET A 107 17.67 -1.47 5.92
CA MET A 107 19.08 -1.13 6.10
C MET A 107 20.00 -2.17 5.49
N LEU A 108 19.71 -3.45 5.65
CA LEU A 108 20.46 -4.55 5.01
C LEU A 108 20.35 -4.48 3.48
N ALA A 109 19.13 -4.29 2.96
CA ALA A 109 18.92 -4.13 1.52
C ALA A 109 19.70 -2.93 0.96
N PHE A 110 19.67 -1.79 1.65
CA PHE A 110 20.44 -0.60 1.26
C PHE A 110 21.96 -0.87 1.24
N GLN A 111 22.50 -1.52 2.27
CA GLN A 111 23.93 -1.86 2.34
C GLN A 111 24.33 -2.80 1.21
N ILE A 112 23.55 -3.85 0.95
CA ILE A 112 23.83 -4.82 -0.13
C ILE A 112 23.81 -4.12 -1.49
N LEU A 113 22.77 -3.31 -1.78
CA LEU A 113 22.63 -2.62 -3.06
C LEU A 113 23.75 -1.58 -3.25
N SER A 114 24.07 -0.78 -2.24
CA SER A 114 25.12 0.24 -2.32
C SER A 114 26.48 -0.35 -2.66
N ARG A 115 26.80 -1.53 -2.11
CA ARG A 115 28.08 -2.24 -2.41
C ARG A 115 28.09 -2.88 -3.79
N ASN A 116 27.00 -3.52 -4.20
CA ASN A 116 26.98 -4.34 -5.42
C ASN A 116 26.67 -3.56 -6.70
N LEU A 117 26.15 -2.34 -6.59
CA LEU A 117 25.77 -1.51 -7.75
C LEU A 117 26.84 -0.48 -8.14
N ILE A 118 27.78 -0.14 -7.26
CA ILE A 118 28.73 0.97 -7.44
C ILE A 118 29.62 0.85 -8.70
N ASP A 119 29.93 -0.36 -9.13
CA ASP A 119 30.81 -0.60 -10.27
C ASP A 119 30.13 -0.22 -11.60
N PHE A 120 28.80 -0.40 -11.70
CA PHE A 120 28.07 -0.24 -12.96
C PHE A 120 26.89 0.73 -12.87
N CYS A 121 26.68 1.38 -11.70
CA CYS A 121 25.67 2.41 -11.49
C CYS A 121 26.29 3.71 -10.95
N GLU A 122 25.70 4.84 -11.35
CA GLU A 122 25.82 6.12 -10.65
C GLU A 122 24.67 6.19 -9.64
N LEU A 123 25.02 6.06 -8.35
CA LEU A 123 24.02 6.00 -7.29
C LEU A 123 23.71 7.40 -6.76
N SER A 124 22.44 7.69 -6.60
CA SER A 124 21.92 8.81 -5.81
C SER A 124 20.97 8.30 -4.75
N VAL A 125 20.84 9.03 -3.64
CA VAL A 125 19.97 8.62 -2.53
C VAL A 125 19.02 9.74 -2.18
N VAL A 126 17.74 9.38 -2.02
CA VAL A 126 16.73 10.20 -1.36
C VAL A 126 16.29 9.44 -0.11
N ALA A 127 16.41 10.09 1.04
CA ALA A 127 16.03 9.50 2.32
C ALA A 127 14.70 10.06 2.82
N ILE A 128 13.88 9.20 3.46
CA ILE A 128 12.67 9.60 4.16
C ILE A 128 12.73 8.96 5.55
N THR A 129 12.91 9.78 6.59
CA THR A 129 13.11 9.31 7.97
C THR A 129 12.61 10.34 8.98
N ASN A 130 12.69 10.01 10.26
CA ASN A 130 12.40 10.99 11.33
C ASN A 130 13.39 12.15 11.30
N GLN A 131 12.91 13.30 11.76
CA GLN A 131 13.73 14.49 11.92
C GLN A 131 14.72 14.29 13.08
N ASN A 132 16.01 14.62 12.85
CA ASN A 132 17.07 14.71 13.83
C ASN A 132 17.34 13.42 14.65
N LYS A 133 16.95 12.23 14.15
CA LYS A 133 17.13 10.96 14.86
C LYS A 133 17.35 9.79 13.90
N GLY A 134 18.25 8.89 14.32
CA GLY A 134 18.44 7.57 13.71
C GLY A 134 19.50 7.52 12.62
N GLN A 135 19.96 6.32 12.35
CA GLN A 135 21.10 6.03 11.47
C GLN A 135 20.92 6.58 10.03
N ILE A 136 19.71 6.57 9.49
CA ILE A 136 19.46 7.11 8.13
C ILE A 136 19.63 8.63 8.12
N HIS A 137 19.20 9.33 9.19
CA HIS A 137 19.38 10.78 9.30
C HIS A 137 20.87 11.14 9.34
N GLU A 138 21.65 10.47 10.17
CA GLU A 138 23.10 10.65 10.27
C GLU A 138 23.83 10.37 8.94
N LEU A 139 23.44 9.30 8.24
CA LEU A 139 23.96 8.98 6.93
C LEU A 139 23.59 10.05 5.88
N ALA A 140 22.37 10.57 5.93
CA ALA A 140 21.91 11.62 5.02
C ALA A 140 22.67 12.94 5.22
N GLU A 141 22.91 13.34 6.45
CA GLU A 141 23.74 14.53 6.76
C GLU A 141 25.19 14.34 6.31
N LYS A 142 25.82 13.23 6.70
CA LYS A 142 27.21 12.91 6.35
C LYS A 142 27.46 12.90 4.85
N ASN A 143 26.50 12.37 4.07
CA ASN A 143 26.65 12.20 2.62
C ASN A 143 25.90 13.28 1.82
N GLN A 144 25.30 14.27 2.47
CA GLN A 144 24.55 15.37 1.86
C GLN A 144 23.39 14.88 0.96
N TRP A 145 22.68 13.81 1.39
CA TRP A 145 21.55 13.30 0.65
C TRP A 145 20.34 14.23 0.73
N THR A 146 19.49 14.22 -0.29
CA THR A 146 18.17 14.83 -0.18
C THR A 146 17.36 14.06 0.84
N CYS A 147 17.02 14.69 1.96
CA CYS A 147 16.26 14.09 3.05
C CYS A 147 14.92 14.78 3.24
N PHE A 148 13.86 13.98 3.43
CA PHE A 148 12.52 14.40 3.80
C PHE A 148 12.19 13.88 5.20
N ASN A 149 11.57 14.74 6.01
CA ASN A 149 11.21 14.39 7.36
C ASN A 149 9.81 13.78 7.42
N MET A 150 9.67 12.63 8.04
CA MET A 150 8.35 12.08 8.37
C MET A 150 7.72 12.89 9.50
N PRO A 151 6.44 13.27 9.39
CA PRO A 151 5.75 13.97 10.48
C PRO A 151 5.71 13.10 11.74
N GLU A 152 5.92 13.75 12.89
CA GLU A 152 5.73 13.09 14.19
C GLU A 152 4.27 12.64 14.37
N GLY A 153 4.06 11.56 15.10
CA GLY A 153 2.72 11.02 15.36
C GLY A 153 2.10 10.18 14.25
N ILE A 154 2.57 10.29 12.99
CA ILE A 154 2.04 9.47 11.91
C ILE A 154 2.66 8.07 11.93
N GLY A 155 1.82 7.04 12.13
CA GLY A 155 2.22 5.63 12.00
C GLY A 155 2.49 5.24 10.54
N GLY A 156 3.32 4.18 10.33
CA GLY A 156 3.68 3.72 8.99
C GLY A 156 2.47 3.44 8.08
N ARG A 157 1.46 2.75 8.59
CA ARG A 157 0.22 2.43 7.86
C ARG A 157 -0.62 3.63 7.42
N PHE A 158 -0.44 4.79 8.08
CA PHE A 158 -1.09 6.07 7.74
C PHE A 158 -0.21 6.99 6.88
N SER A 159 0.98 6.55 6.45
CA SER A 159 1.99 7.44 5.88
C SER A 159 1.81 7.77 4.39
N ILE A 160 0.86 7.17 3.69
CA ILE A 160 0.69 7.35 2.24
C ILE A 160 0.43 8.81 1.82
N PHE A 161 -0.21 9.61 2.68
CA PHE A 161 -0.44 11.04 2.47
C PHE A 161 0.67 11.93 3.07
N SER A 162 1.73 11.33 3.61
CA SER A 162 2.95 12.02 4.06
C SER A 162 4.03 11.98 2.97
N GLN A 163 5.22 12.45 3.33
CA GLN A 163 6.40 12.39 2.44
C GLN A 163 6.66 10.99 1.89
N VAL A 164 6.28 9.91 2.59
CA VAL A 164 6.44 8.52 2.12
C VAL A 164 5.74 8.29 0.78
N GLY A 165 4.46 8.60 0.69
CA GLY A 165 3.70 8.43 -0.55
C GLY A 165 3.91 9.57 -1.55
N LEU A 166 4.02 10.82 -1.07
CA LEU A 166 4.13 11.98 -1.96
C LEU A 166 5.47 12.04 -2.70
N VAL A 167 6.58 11.68 -2.06
CA VAL A 167 7.90 11.59 -2.71
C VAL A 167 7.91 10.45 -3.72
N PHE A 168 7.40 9.26 -3.35
CA PHE A 168 7.30 8.14 -4.29
C PHE A 168 6.43 8.48 -5.50
N SER A 169 5.32 9.19 -5.28
CA SER A 169 4.40 9.63 -6.33
C SER A 169 5.09 10.44 -7.44
N LYS A 170 6.10 11.23 -7.10
CA LYS A 170 6.89 11.99 -8.09
C LYS A 170 7.66 11.07 -9.04
N PHE A 171 8.16 9.95 -8.56
CA PHE A 171 8.92 9.00 -9.38
C PHE A 171 8.06 8.18 -10.36
N ILE A 172 6.75 8.15 -10.15
CA ILE A 172 5.79 7.51 -11.06
C ILE A 172 4.93 8.51 -11.85
N GLY A 173 5.17 9.82 -11.69
CA GLY A 173 4.42 10.87 -12.38
C GLY A 173 2.98 11.04 -11.94
N LEU A 174 2.65 10.69 -10.69
CA LEU A 174 1.32 10.85 -10.14
C LEU A 174 0.99 12.33 -9.88
N ASP A 175 -0.20 12.76 -10.26
CA ASP A 175 -0.74 14.09 -9.91
C ASP A 175 -1.09 14.14 -8.40
N ILE A 176 -0.11 14.59 -7.60
CA ILE A 176 -0.22 14.70 -6.15
C ILE A 176 -1.36 15.65 -5.75
N LYS A 177 -1.57 16.74 -6.49
CA LYS A 177 -2.63 17.70 -6.16
C LYS A 177 -4.00 17.06 -6.26
N LYS A 178 -4.24 16.28 -7.32
CA LYS A 178 -5.49 15.52 -7.47
C LYS A 178 -5.62 14.41 -6.43
N PHE A 179 -4.52 13.72 -6.10
CA PHE A 179 -4.53 12.69 -5.07
C PHE A 179 -4.93 13.27 -3.70
N LEU A 180 -4.34 14.37 -3.29
CA LEU A 180 -4.66 15.06 -2.04
C LEU A 180 -6.05 15.70 -2.06
N SER A 181 -6.52 16.20 -3.21
CA SER A 181 -7.88 16.78 -3.29
C SER A 181 -8.96 15.72 -3.12
N GLY A 182 -8.71 14.47 -3.54
CA GLY A 182 -9.61 13.35 -3.25
C GLY A 182 -9.70 13.03 -1.76
N ALA A 183 -8.56 12.99 -1.07
CA ALA A 183 -8.52 12.82 0.37
C ALA A 183 -9.26 13.95 1.11
N LYS A 184 -9.02 15.20 0.71
CA LYS A 184 -9.68 16.38 1.29
C LYS A 184 -11.19 16.33 1.10
N MET A 185 -11.67 15.95 -0.07
CA MET A 185 -13.12 15.81 -0.31
C MET A 185 -13.77 14.81 0.66
N VAL A 186 -13.11 13.68 0.92
CA VAL A 186 -13.61 12.68 1.89
C VAL A 186 -13.56 13.23 3.32
N GLU A 187 -12.47 13.92 3.70
CA GLU A 187 -12.38 14.58 5.00
C GLU A 187 -13.58 15.50 5.24
N GLU A 188 -13.86 16.40 4.28
CA GLU A 188 -15.00 17.34 4.36
C GLU A 188 -16.35 16.62 4.39
N SER A 189 -16.53 15.55 3.62
CA SER A 189 -17.77 14.76 3.55
C SER A 189 -17.99 13.87 4.77
N CYS A 190 -16.95 13.56 5.53
CA CYS A 190 -17.01 12.67 6.69
C CYS A 190 -16.80 13.41 8.03
N TRP A 191 -17.08 14.70 8.06
CA TRP A 191 -16.96 15.53 9.28
C TRP A 191 -18.15 15.45 10.22
N SER A 192 -19.35 15.10 9.70
CA SER A 192 -20.58 15.03 10.50
C SER A 192 -20.50 13.90 11.54
N GLU A 193 -20.99 14.17 12.75
CA GLU A 193 -21.18 13.16 13.80
C GLU A 193 -22.37 12.24 13.53
N LYS A 194 -23.25 12.60 12.58
CA LYS A 194 -24.39 11.79 12.20
C LYS A 194 -23.98 10.72 11.20
N TRP A 195 -24.18 9.47 11.53
CA TRP A 195 -23.83 8.33 10.68
C TRP A 195 -24.49 8.38 9.29
N SER A 196 -25.71 8.95 9.17
CA SER A 196 -26.44 9.09 7.89
C SER A 196 -25.82 10.14 6.94
N GLU A 197 -24.98 11.02 7.47
CA GLU A 197 -24.28 12.08 6.72
C GLU A 197 -22.78 11.80 6.59
N ASN A 198 -22.28 10.77 7.27
CA ASN A 198 -20.85 10.42 7.31
C ASN A 198 -20.65 8.95 6.91
N PRO A 199 -20.36 8.68 5.64
CA PRO A 199 -20.23 7.31 5.13
C PRO A 199 -19.06 6.53 5.75
N ALA A 200 -17.99 7.18 6.19
CA ALA A 200 -16.89 6.50 6.87
C ALA A 200 -17.30 6.07 8.29
N LEU A 201 -18.08 6.91 8.99
CA LEU A 201 -18.64 6.58 10.30
C LEU A 201 -19.68 5.45 10.18
N ALA A 202 -20.53 5.51 9.15
CA ALA A 202 -21.52 4.45 8.86
C ALA A 202 -20.83 3.10 8.61
N MET A 203 -19.76 3.08 7.79
CA MET A 203 -18.98 1.88 7.52
C MET A 203 -18.34 1.33 8.81
N ALA A 204 -17.75 2.20 9.63
CA ALA A 204 -17.18 1.84 10.91
C ALA A 204 -18.22 1.22 11.85
N ALA A 205 -19.40 1.84 11.96
CA ALA A 205 -20.50 1.35 12.80
C ALA A 205 -20.98 -0.04 12.35
N ILE A 206 -21.19 -0.23 11.04
CA ILE A 206 -21.60 -1.54 10.48
C ILE A 206 -20.59 -2.62 10.84
N LYS A 207 -19.29 -2.36 10.66
CA LYS A 207 -18.23 -3.32 10.94
C LYS A 207 -18.06 -3.59 12.43
N PHE A 208 -18.16 -2.56 13.24
CA PHE A 208 -18.13 -2.69 14.70
C PHE A 208 -19.28 -3.55 15.22
N ILE A 209 -20.51 -3.30 14.78
CA ILE A 209 -21.70 -4.08 15.12
C ILE A 209 -21.55 -5.53 14.61
N ALA A 210 -21.09 -5.72 13.38
CA ALA A 210 -20.85 -7.06 12.82
C ALA A 210 -19.89 -7.88 13.70
N MET A 211 -18.84 -7.25 14.22
CA MET A 211 -17.89 -7.91 15.11
C MET A 211 -18.50 -8.18 16.50
N LYS A 212 -19.17 -7.19 17.11
CA LYS A 212 -19.66 -7.27 18.50
C LYS A 212 -20.92 -8.11 18.65
N GLU A 213 -21.88 -7.94 17.75
CA GLU A 213 -23.20 -8.55 17.87
C GLU A 213 -23.36 -9.85 17.06
N TYR A 214 -22.60 -9.96 15.95
CA TYR A 214 -22.75 -11.10 15.03
C TYR A 214 -21.52 -12.02 14.98
N GLY A 215 -20.51 -11.76 15.82
CA GLY A 215 -19.34 -12.66 15.97
C GLY A 215 -18.43 -12.69 14.73
N VAL A 216 -18.43 -11.63 13.92
CA VAL A 216 -17.49 -11.50 12.78
C VAL A 216 -16.08 -11.43 13.32
N SER A 217 -15.26 -12.43 13.00
CA SER A 217 -13.87 -12.57 13.43
C SER A 217 -12.86 -12.43 12.28
N ALA A 218 -13.31 -12.30 11.04
CA ALA A 218 -12.47 -12.05 9.87
C ALA A 218 -13.09 -10.99 8.94
N GLU A 219 -12.24 -10.20 8.30
CA GLU A 219 -12.62 -9.31 7.20
C GLU A 219 -11.84 -9.70 5.95
N VAL A 220 -12.57 -10.12 4.92
CA VAL A 220 -12.02 -10.46 3.61
C VAL A 220 -12.04 -9.22 2.73
N ILE A 221 -10.86 -8.71 2.40
CA ILE A 221 -10.69 -7.53 1.56
C ILE A 221 -10.51 -8.02 0.12
N MET A 222 -11.51 -7.81 -0.73
CA MET A 222 -11.57 -8.36 -2.09
C MET A 222 -11.78 -7.27 -3.15
N PRO A 223 -10.72 -6.55 -3.54
CA PRO A 223 -10.79 -5.66 -4.68
C PRO A 223 -10.92 -6.45 -6.00
N TYR A 224 -11.71 -5.89 -6.93
CA TYR A 224 -11.91 -6.46 -8.26
C TYR A 224 -11.01 -5.78 -9.30
N GLY A 225 -10.08 -6.56 -9.83
CA GLY A 225 -9.06 -6.16 -10.81
C GLY A 225 -7.64 -6.20 -10.23
N ASP A 226 -6.71 -6.77 -11.02
CA ASP A 226 -5.32 -7.03 -10.59
C ASP A 226 -4.57 -5.80 -10.10
N LYS A 227 -4.83 -4.63 -10.71
CA LYS A 227 -4.22 -3.35 -10.31
C LYS A 227 -4.54 -2.91 -8.88
N PHE A 228 -5.56 -3.48 -8.25
CA PHE A 228 -5.94 -3.18 -6.87
C PHE A 228 -5.42 -4.20 -5.86
N ARG A 229 -4.64 -5.20 -6.29
CA ARG A 229 -4.11 -6.26 -5.41
C ARG A 229 -3.40 -5.70 -4.19
N ALA A 230 -2.49 -4.77 -4.39
CA ALA A 230 -1.74 -4.16 -3.29
C ALA A 230 -2.60 -3.21 -2.41
N VAL A 231 -3.75 -2.74 -2.89
CA VAL A 231 -4.73 -2.03 -2.04
C VAL A 231 -5.26 -2.97 -0.96
N GLY A 232 -5.54 -4.23 -1.30
CA GLY A 232 -5.94 -5.24 -0.32
C GLY A 232 -4.88 -5.48 0.75
N TRP A 233 -3.60 -5.59 0.37
CA TRP A 233 -2.48 -5.75 1.32
C TRP A 233 -2.30 -4.52 2.21
N TRP A 234 -2.35 -3.33 1.61
CA TRP A 234 -2.24 -2.06 2.34
C TRP A 234 -3.39 -1.91 3.36
N TYR A 235 -4.63 -2.22 2.96
CA TYR A 235 -5.77 -2.13 3.86
C TYR A 235 -5.73 -3.21 4.94
N ALA A 236 -5.23 -4.41 4.64
CA ALA A 236 -5.02 -5.46 5.63
C ALA A 236 -4.06 -5.01 6.75
N GLN A 237 -2.95 -4.32 6.41
CA GLN A 237 -2.07 -3.73 7.41
C GLN A 237 -2.79 -2.62 8.20
N LEU A 238 -3.50 -1.73 7.52
CA LEU A 238 -4.25 -0.65 8.16
C LEU A 238 -5.21 -1.22 9.20
N LEU A 239 -6.00 -2.22 8.85
CA LEU A 239 -6.96 -2.87 9.72
C LEU A 239 -6.28 -3.61 10.88
N GLY A 240 -5.33 -4.50 10.57
CA GLY A 240 -4.71 -5.37 11.55
C GLY A 240 -3.94 -4.61 12.63
N GLU A 241 -3.09 -3.65 12.23
CA GLU A 241 -2.31 -2.86 13.17
C GLU A 241 -3.14 -1.81 13.94
N SER A 242 -4.22 -1.29 13.35
CA SER A 242 -5.05 -0.27 14.01
C SER A 242 -6.03 -0.86 14.99
N LEU A 243 -6.68 -1.99 14.65
CA LEU A 243 -7.78 -2.56 15.44
C LEU A 243 -7.37 -3.77 16.28
N GLY A 244 -6.27 -4.47 15.95
CA GLY A 244 -5.73 -5.59 16.71
C GLY A 244 -5.07 -5.10 17.99
N LYS A 245 -5.82 -4.96 19.09
CA LYS A 245 -5.35 -4.42 20.36
C LYS A 245 -5.68 -5.34 21.52
N LYS A 246 -4.68 -5.57 22.40
CA LYS A 246 -4.86 -6.29 23.65
C LYS A 246 -5.64 -5.46 24.68
N LEU A 247 -5.32 -4.15 24.75
CA LEU A 247 -5.85 -3.24 25.75
C LEU A 247 -6.73 -2.16 25.11
N ASP A 248 -7.74 -1.72 25.87
CA ASP A 248 -8.47 -0.49 25.59
C ASP A 248 -7.70 0.75 26.09
N ILE A 249 -8.27 1.97 25.88
CA ILE A 249 -7.66 3.23 26.33
C ILE A 249 -7.61 3.38 27.85
N HIS A 250 -8.32 2.54 28.59
CA HIS A 250 -8.38 2.52 30.06
C HIS A 250 -7.46 1.44 30.64
N GLY A 251 -6.77 0.63 29.80
CA GLY A 251 -5.89 -0.45 30.21
C GLY A 251 -6.59 -1.79 30.48
N ASN A 252 -7.87 -1.93 30.18
CA ASN A 252 -8.58 -3.20 30.32
C ASN A 252 -8.23 -4.15 29.18
N ILE A 253 -8.16 -5.46 29.48
CA ILE A 253 -7.91 -6.50 28.48
C ILE A 253 -9.17 -6.71 27.67
N VAL A 254 -9.12 -6.41 26.36
CA VAL A 254 -10.25 -6.52 25.43
C VAL A 254 -9.99 -7.47 24.25
N HIS A 255 -8.72 -7.71 23.88
CA HIS A 255 -8.35 -8.51 22.69
C HIS A 255 -9.19 -8.14 21.46
N ASN A 256 -9.29 -6.85 21.17
CA ASN A 256 -10.06 -6.35 20.04
C ASN A 256 -9.38 -6.67 18.71
N GLY A 257 -10.20 -6.79 17.65
CA GLY A 257 -9.75 -6.95 16.27
C GLY A 257 -10.38 -8.14 15.57
N ARG A 258 -10.19 -8.19 14.25
CA ARG A 258 -10.56 -9.31 13.38
C ARG A 258 -9.43 -9.58 12.40
N ILE A 259 -9.37 -10.80 11.88
CA ILE A 259 -8.30 -11.26 10.98
C ILE A 259 -8.52 -10.64 9.59
N PRO A 260 -7.62 -9.80 9.07
CA PRO A 260 -7.70 -9.32 7.71
C PRO A 260 -7.20 -10.38 6.72
N VAL A 261 -7.98 -10.67 5.68
CA VAL A 261 -7.63 -11.59 4.59
C VAL A 261 -7.68 -10.83 3.28
N SER A 262 -6.56 -10.70 2.58
CA SER A 262 -6.51 -10.02 1.28
C SER A 262 -6.69 -11.02 0.14
N CYS A 263 -7.66 -10.75 -0.73
CA CYS A 263 -8.00 -11.53 -1.93
C CYS A 263 -8.09 -10.61 -3.14
N VAL A 264 -8.27 -11.17 -4.33
CA VAL A 264 -8.51 -10.41 -5.58
C VAL A 264 -9.61 -11.08 -6.42
N GLY A 265 -10.66 -10.37 -6.71
CA GLY A 265 -11.64 -10.81 -7.72
C GLY A 265 -11.10 -10.54 -9.15
N THR A 266 -11.25 -11.46 -10.08
CA THR A 266 -11.92 -12.78 -9.99
C THR A 266 -10.98 -13.92 -9.58
N THR A 267 -9.67 -13.69 -9.50
CA THR A 267 -8.65 -14.72 -9.22
C THR A 267 -9.04 -15.60 -8.03
N ASP A 268 -9.32 -14.98 -6.89
CA ASP A 268 -9.59 -15.70 -5.66
C ASP A 268 -11.06 -16.18 -5.52
N MET A 269 -11.90 -15.90 -6.51
CA MET A 269 -13.17 -16.60 -6.64
C MET A 269 -12.96 -18.08 -6.95
N HIS A 270 -11.84 -18.44 -7.58
CA HIS A 270 -11.46 -19.81 -7.90
C HIS A 270 -10.64 -20.52 -6.79
N SER A 271 -10.42 -19.84 -5.66
CA SER A 271 -9.68 -20.40 -4.52
C SER A 271 -10.47 -20.34 -3.21
N LEU A 272 -11.14 -19.23 -2.90
CA LEU A 272 -11.72 -18.95 -1.59
C LEU A 272 -13.25 -18.82 -1.56
N THR A 273 -13.91 -18.65 -2.71
CA THR A 273 -15.39 -18.45 -2.74
C THR A 273 -16.15 -19.62 -2.12
N GLN A 274 -15.67 -20.86 -2.27
CA GLN A 274 -16.29 -22.01 -1.61
C GLN A 274 -16.37 -21.82 -0.09
N GLU A 275 -15.29 -21.37 0.52
CA GLU A 275 -15.23 -21.09 1.97
C GLU A 275 -16.06 -19.85 2.34
N HIS A 276 -16.04 -18.82 1.50
CA HIS A 276 -16.86 -17.65 1.71
C HIS A 276 -18.35 -17.96 1.66
N GLN A 277 -18.78 -18.84 0.76
CA GLN A 277 -20.18 -19.16 0.50
C GLN A 277 -20.73 -20.25 1.43
N GLN A 278 -19.93 -21.27 1.79
CA GLN A 278 -20.40 -22.42 2.57
C GLN A 278 -19.68 -22.62 3.90
N GLY A 279 -18.58 -21.93 4.15
CA GLY A 279 -17.88 -21.95 5.43
C GLY A 279 -18.63 -21.23 6.54
N ARG A 280 -17.97 -21.04 7.69
CA ARG A 280 -18.58 -20.37 8.85
C ARG A 280 -19.03 -18.94 8.53
N LYS A 281 -20.20 -18.52 9.04
CA LYS A 281 -20.75 -17.17 8.91
C LYS A 281 -20.10 -16.20 9.91
N ASN A 282 -18.78 -16.17 10.00
CA ASN A 282 -18.00 -15.38 10.93
C ASN A 282 -17.10 -14.36 10.23
N LYS A 283 -17.39 -14.02 8.98
CA LYS A 283 -16.62 -13.08 8.17
C LYS A 283 -17.50 -12.04 7.49
N LEU A 284 -16.92 -10.88 7.25
CA LEU A 284 -17.46 -9.81 6.43
C LEU A 284 -16.59 -9.66 5.19
N LEU A 285 -17.19 -9.58 3.99
CA LEU A 285 -16.47 -9.33 2.76
C LEU A 285 -16.52 -7.84 2.42
N GLN A 286 -15.34 -7.22 2.27
CA GLN A 286 -15.20 -5.84 1.83
C GLN A 286 -14.81 -5.82 0.34
N PHE A 287 -15.77 -5.58 -0.52
CA PHE A 287 -15.52 -5.42 -1.95
C PHE A 287 -15.04 -4.01 -2.28
N ILE A 288 -14.15 -3.91 -3.26
CA ILE A 288 -13.63 -2.65 -3.80
C ILE A 288 -13.65 -2.76 -5.32
N SER A 289 -14.25 -1.78 -6.00
CA SER A 289 -14.31 -1.77 -7.46
C SER A 289 -14.22 -0.38 -8.08
N ALA A 290 -14.06 -0.35 -9.41
CA ALA A 290 -14.24 0.84 -10.23
C ALA A 290 -15.30 0.56 -11.29
N GLN A 291 -16.27 1.48 -11.44
CA GLN A 291 -17.38 1.35 -12.40
C GLN A 291 -16.91 1.49 -13.85
N GLU A 292 -15.96 2.41 -14.07
CA GLU A 292 -15.39 2.70 -15.38
C GLU A 292 -13.90 2.34 -15.39
N GLN A 293 -13.46 1.63 -16.43
CA GLN A 293 -12.05 1.34 -16.66
C GLN A 293 -11.47 2.36 -17.64
N ASN A 294 -10.28 2.89 -17.34
CA ASN A 294 -9.60 3.86 -18.22
C ASN A 294 -9.21 3.28 -19.58
N LYS A 295 -9.01 1.96 -19.63
CA LYS A 295 -8.80 1.18 -20.85
C LYS A 295 -9.66 -0.05 -20.76
N ASP A 296 -10.46 -0.32 -21.79
CA ASP A 296 -11.36 -1.47 -21.84
C ASP A 296 -11.22 -2.18 -23.16
N MET A 297 -11.60 -3.43 -23.20
CA MET A 297 -11.50 -4.28 -24.39
C MET A 297 -12.84 -4.92 -24.68
N ASP A 298 -13.17 -5.01 -25.97
CA ASP A 298 -14.30 -5.78 -26.44
C ASP A 298 -13.92 -7.26 -26.50
N VAL A 299 -14.80 -8.12 -26.00
CA VAL A 299 -14.68 -9.58 -26.06
C VAL A 299 -15.93 -10.19 -26.67
N VAL A 300 -15.78 -11.22 -27.48
CA VAL A 300 -16.90 -12.03 -27.94
C VAL A 300 -17.25 -13.00 -26.80
N CYS A 301 -18.51 -12.97 -26.38
CA CYS A 301 -19.01 -13.83 -25.32
C CYS A 301 -20.22 -14.60 -25.84
N GLU A 302 -20.30 -15.88 -25.49
CA GLU A 302 -21.47 -16.72 -25.70
C GLU A 302 -21.98 -17.20 -24.34
N GLU A 303 -23.22 -16.87 -24.03
CA GLU A 303 -23.84 -17.25 -22.78
C GLU A 303 -25.31 -17.62 -23.02
N SER A 304 -25.72 -18.79 -22.54
CA SER A 304 -27.10 -19.29 -22.65
C SER A 304 -27.63 -19.27 -24.10
N GLY A 305 -26.80 -19.62 -25.10
CA GLY A 305 -27.14 -19.65 -26.51
C GLY A 305 -27.25 -18.28 -27.19
N LYS A 306 -26.84 -17.21 -26.49
CA LYS A 306 -26.73 -15.85 -27.07
C LYS A 306 -25.26 -15.50 -27.26
N GLN A 307 -24.89 -15.15 -28.47
CA GLN A 307 -23.55 -14.65 -28.79
C GLN A 307 -23.62 -13.13 -29.03
N GLY A 308 -22.63 -12.42 -28.48
CA GLY A 308 -22.53 -10.97 -28.64
C GLY A 308 -21.16 -10.42 -28.24
N VAL A 309 -20.99 -9.12 -28.43
CA VAL A 309 -19.80 -8.39 -28.03
C VAL A 309 -20.08 -7.67 -26.70
N ILE A 310 -19.22 -7.84 -25.72
CA ILE A 310 -19.33 -7.21 -24.41
C ILE A 310 -17.98 -6.61 -23.98
N LYS A 311 -17.99 -5.54 -23.21
CA LYS A 311 -16.78 -4.99 -22.59
C LYS A 311 -16.25 -5.91 -21.50
N LEU A 312 -14.92 -6.15 -21.45
CA LEU A 312 -14.29 -6.98 -20.42
C LEU A 312 -14.56 -6.45 -19.01
N SER A 313 -14.64 -5.12 -18.82
CA SER A 313 -15.04 -4.51 -17.56
C SER A 313 -16.45 -4.91 -17.09
N LYS A 314 -17.36 -5.17 -18.03
CA LYS A 314 -18.73 -5.64 -17.72
C LYS A 314 -18.73 -7.08 -17.24
N VAL A 315 -17.84 -7.93 -17.78
CA VAL A 315 -17.64 -9.30 -17.28
C VAL A 315 -17.14 -9.28 -15.85
N LEU A 316 -16.12 -8.44 -15.56
CA LEU A 316 -15.59 -8.27 -14.21
C LEU A 316 -16.67 -7.77 -13.21
N SER A 317 -17.47 -6.78 -13.64
CA SER A 317 -18.57 -6.23 -12.84
C SER A 317 -19.68 -7.26 -12.61
N ALA A 318 -20.03 -8.06 -13.61
CA ALA A 318 -21.02 -9.13 -13.48
C ALA A 318 -20.56 -10.20 -12.47
N ALA A 319 -19.28 -10.59 -12.51
CA ALA A 319 -18.70 -11.52 -11.54
C ALA A 319 -18.76 -10.99 -10.10
N LEU A 320 -18.46 -9.68 -9.90
CA LEU A 320 -18.61 -9.03 -8.61
C LEU A 320 -20.05 -9.09 -8.11
N HIS A 321 -21.01 -8.60 -8.90
CA HIS A 321 -22.41 -8.54 -8.48
C HIS A 321 -23.00 -9.93 -8.25
N ALA A 322 -22.59 -10.93 -9.05
CA ALA A 322 -23.00 -12.32 -8.83
C ALA A 322 -22.50 -12.85 -7.48
N ASN A 323 -21.24 -12.54 -7.12
CA ASN A 323 -20.67 -12.93 -5.83
C ASN A 323 -21.38 -12.21 -4.67
N GLU A 324 -21.59 -10.89 -4.76
CA GLU A 324 -22.35 -10.12 -3.76
C GLU A 324 -23.75 -10.68 -3.56
N LYS A 325 -24.45 -10.95 -4.65
CA LYS A 325 -25.83 -11.47 -4.59
C LYS A 325 -25.88 -12.86 -3.97
N ALA A 326 -25.01 -13.77 -4.37
CA ALA A 326 -24.97 -15.12 -3.82
C ALA A 326 -24.69 -15.12 -2.30
N LEU A 327 -23.79 -14.24 -1.84
CA LEU A 327 -23.53 -14.07 -0.41
C LEU A 327 -24.74 -13.50 0.34
N ALA A 328 -25.37 -12.47 -0.22
CA ALA A 328 -26.55 -11.83 0.37
C ALA A 328 -27.74 -12.81 0.46
N ASP A 329 -27.99 -13.62 -0.57
CA ASP A 329 -29.04 -14.61 -0.63
C ASP A 329 -28.87 -15.70 0.47
N ASP A 330 -27.60 -15.99 0.89
CA ASP A 330 -27.30 -16.87 2.02
C ASP A 330 -27.17 -16.10 3.36
N GLY A 331 -27.53 -14.82 3.42
CA GLY A 331 -27.48 -14.00 4.64
C GLY A 331 -26.04 -13.77 5.14
N ARG A 332 -25.07 -13.67 4.26
CA ARG A 332 -23.67 -13.36 4.56
C ARG A 332 -23.41 -11.86 4.43
N MET A 333 -22.59 -11.34 5.32
CA MET A 333 -22.31 -9.92 5.41
C MET A 333 -21.28 -9.49 4.38
N SER A 334 -21.60 -8.45 3.62
CA SER A 334 -20.67 -7.78 2.73
C SER A 334 -20.86 -6.27 2.73
N CYS A 335 -19.79 -5.55 2.43
CA CYS A 335 -19.78 -4.12 2.16
C CYS A 335 -19.09 -3.88 0.82
N HIS A 336 -19.53 -2.85 0.09
CA HIS A 336 -18.92 -2.51 -1.19
C HIS A 336 -18.55 -1.02 -1.25
N VAL A 337 -17.31 -0.73 -1.58
CA VAL A 337 -16.83 0.61 -1.90
C VAL A 337 -16.52 0.66 -3.38
N SER A 338 -17.29 1.47 -4.11
CA SER A 338 -17.16 1.63 -5.56
C SER A 338 -16.66 3.01 -5.91
N MET A 339 -15.59 3.08 -6.70
CA MET A 339 -15.12 4.32 -7.33
C MET A 339 -15.79 4.50 -8.69
N ARG A 340 -16.11 5.74 -9.08
CA ARG A 340 -16.61 5.98 -10.43
C ARG A 340 -15.59 5.58 -11.50
N THR A 341 -14.36 6.04 -11.37
CA THR A 341 -13.26 5.74 -12.28
C THR A 341 -11.92 5.77 -11.53
N VAL A 342 -10.85 5.30 -12.17
CA VAL A 342 -9.53 5.19 -11.54
C VAL A 342 -8.68 6.40 -11.92
N THR A 343 -8.71 7.41 -11.06
CA THR A 343 -7.88 8.62 -11.15
C THR A 343 -7.15 8.87 -9.83
N PRO A 344 -6.10 9.70 -9.81
CA PRO A 344 -5.46 10.09 -8.54
C PRO A 344 -6.44 10.62 -7.50
N PHE A 345 -7.46 11.39 -7.92
CA PHE A 345 -8.52 11.88 -7.05
C PHE A 345 -9.31 10.76 -6.38
N HIS A 346 -9.82 9.80 -7.17
CA HIS A 346 -10.63 8.71 -6.62
C HIS A 346 -9.82 7.74 -5.75
N VAL A 347 -8.55 7.50 -6.10
CA VAL A 347 -7.67 6.66 -5.26
C VAL A 347 -7.31 7.36 -3.96
N GLY A 348 -7.07 8.67 -3.98
CA GLY A 348 -6.89 9.47 -2.77
C GLY A 348 -8.12 9.44 -1.88
N ALA A 349 -9.31 9.59 -2.46
CA ALA A 349 -10.58 9.47 -1.76
C ALA A 349 -10.76 8.07 -1.12
N LEU A 350 -10.51 7.00 -1.88
CA LEU A 350 -10.63 5.61 -1.39
C LEU A 350 -9.72 5.36 -0.18
N MET A 351 -8.44 5.73 -0.29
CA MET A 351 -7.46 5.46 0.76
C MET A 351 -7.77 6.27 2.03
N TYR A 352 -8.18 7.53 1.89
CA TYR A 352 -8.52 8.36 3.03
C TYR A 352 -9.83 7.92 3.70
N PHE A 353 -10.80 7.47 2.90
CA PHE A 353 -12.05 6.87 3.42
C PHE A 353 -11.76 5.67 4.34
N PHE A 354 -10.84 4.78 3.95
CA PHE A 354 -10.45 3.67 4.80
C PHE A 354 -9.67 4.12 6.04
N PHE A 355 -8.88 5.20 5.96
CA PHE A 355 -8.26 5.78 7.16
C PHE A 355 -9.30 6.21 8.17
N LEU A 356 -10.29 7.00 7.73
CA LEU A 356 -11.34 7.51 8.62
C LEU A 356 -12.21 6.38 9.17
N SER A 357 -12.68 5.45 8.32
CA SER A 357 -13.52 4.36 8.79
C SER A 357 -12.79 3.48 9.82
N THR A 358 -11.51 3.21 9.63
CA THR A 358 -10.70 2.45 10.60
C THR A 358 -10.47 3.23 11.90
N ALA A 359 -10.23 4.53 11.82
CA ALA A 359 -10.07 5.39 13.00
C ALA A 359 -11.37 5.49 13.82
N TYR A 360 -12.51 5.67 13.15
CA TYR A 360 -13.82 5.70 13.81
C TYR A 360 -14.17 4.35 14.47
N GLU A 361 -13.88 3.24 13.80
CA GLU A 361 -14.09 1.92 14.38
C GLU A 361 -13.26 1.69 15.63
N GLY A 362 -11.99 2.12 15.64
CA GLY A 362 -11.15 2.05 16.83
C GLY A 362 -11.64 2.94 17.97
N ALA A 363 -12.16 4.13 17.67
CA ALA A 363 -12.78 5.00 18.66
C ALA A 363 -14.04 4.35 19.26
N MET A 364 -14.92 3.73 18.46
CA MET A 364 -16.08 2.97 18.94
C MET A 364 -15.67 1.78 19.83
N ALA A 365 -14.54 1.14 19.51
CA ALA A 365 -14.02 0.04 20.29
C ALA A 365 -13.28 0.50 21.57
N GLY A 366 -13.13 1.82 21.78
CA GLY A 366 -12.39 2.37 22.92
C GLY A 366 -10.90 2.04 22.91
N ILE A 367 -10.28 1.89 21.74
CA ILE A 367 -8.87 1.51 21.59
C ILE A 367 -8.04 2.60 20.91
N ASN A 368 -6.71 2.58 21.13
CA ASN A 368 -5.79 3.46 20.40
C ASN A 368 -5.47 2.86 19.03
N SER A 369 -6.04 3.41 17.95
CA SER A 369 -5.79 2.97 16.57
C SER A 369 -4.44 3.38 16.01
N TYR A 370 -3.64 4.20 16.70
CA TYR A 370 -2.47 4.86 16.14
C TYR A 370 -1.13 4.27 16.61
N ASP A 371 -1.11 3.44 17.65
CA ASP A 371 0.05 2.70 18.12
C ASP A 371 0.06 1.23 17.61
N GLN A 372 1.13 0.50 17.90
CA GLN A 372 1.28 -0.92 17.58
C GLN A 372 2.21 -1.64 18.59
N PRO A 373 1.86 -1.72 19.89
CA PRO A 373 2.75 -2.27 20.92
C PRO A 373 3.10 -3.75 20.67
N GLY A 374 2.21 -4.53 20.06
CA GLY A 374 2.42 -5.96 19.81
C GLY A 374 3.60 -6.30 18.90
N VAL A 375 4.11 -5.36 18.10
CA VAL A 375 5.28 -5.61 17.26
C VAL A 375 6.61 -5.45 17.99
N GLU A 376 6.62 -4.92 19.21
CA GLU A 376 7.86 -4.68 19.96
C GLU A 376 8.39 -5.96 20.61
N ASP A 377 7.53 -6.92 20.94
CA ASP A 377 7.92 -8.15 21.61
C ASP A 377 8.80 -9.03 20.72
N TYR A 378 8.38 -9.28 19.47
CA TYR A 378 9.22 -10.07 18.56
C TYR A 378 10.53 -9.38 18.19
N LYS A 379 10.56 -8.03 18.10
CA LYS A 379 11.79 -7.28 17.80
C LYS A 379 12.86 -7.47 18.88
N LYS A 380 12.46 -7.45 20.16
CA LYS A 380 13.40 -7.71 21.26
C LYS A 380 14.03 -9.10 21.13
N ILE A 381 13.22 -10.11 20.86
CA ILE A 381 13.67 -11.50 20.67
C ILE A 381 14.56 -11.62 19.45
N LEU A 382 14.19 -10.98 18.32
CA LEU A 382 14.98 -10.95 17.10
C LEU A 382 16.39 -10.38 17.33
N HIS A 383 16.49 -9.27 18.07
CA HIS A 383 17.78 -8.67 18.40
C HIS A 383 18.67 -9.62 19.23
N SER A 384 18.11 -10.40 20.15
CA SER A 384 18.85 -11.42 20.91
C SER A 384 19.43 -12.49 19.97
N TYR A 385 18.60 -13.09 19.10
CA TYR A 385 19.06 -14.10 18.15
C TYR A 385 20.12 -13.57 17.17
N LEU A 386 19.94 -12.36 16.67
CA LEU A 386 20.93 -11.76 15.75
C LEU A 386 22.27 -11.52 16.46
N SER A 387 22.26 -11.12 17.73
CA SER A 387 23.49 -10.94 18.50
C SER A 387 24.26 -12.24 18.69
N GLU A 388 23.58 -13.37 18.76
CA GLU A 388 24.19 -14.70 18.84
C GLU A 388 24.77 -15.16 17.50
N CYS A 389 24.15 -14.73 16.36
CA CYS A 389 24.59 -15.10 15.00
C CYS A 389 25.77 -14.25 14.49
N ILE A 390 26.05 -13.09 15.10
CA ILE A 390 27.15 -12.23 14.66
C ILE A 390 28.45 -12.80 15.20
N GLU A 391 29.21 -13.47 14.32
CA GLU A 391 30.59 -13.83 14.60
C GLU A 391 31.42 -12.56 14.76
N LYS A 392 32.24 -12.50 15.80
CA LYS A 392 33.20 -11.41 16.00
C LYS A 392 34.26 -11.52 14.89
N VAL A 393 34.19 -10.61 13.92
CA VAL A 393 35.18 -10.45 12.86
C VAL A 393 36.41 -9.72 13.42
#